data_73699c0890ff53af81a6a05c69e0d59f
#
_entry.id   73699c0890ff53af81a6a05c69e0d59f
#
_cell.length_a   1.000
_cell.length_b   1.000
_cell.length_c   1.000
_cell.angle_alpha   90.00
_cell.angle_beta   90.00
_cell.angle_gamma   90.00
#
_symmetry.space_group_name_H-M   'P 1'
#
loop_
_entity.id
_entity.type
_entity.pdbx_description
1 polymer ?
#
loop_
_entity_poly.entity_id
_entity_poly.type
_entity_poly.pdbx_seq_one_letter_code
_entity_poly.pdbx_strand_id
1 'polypeptide(L)'
;MKAAVYDAEGAPGVLKYVDIPDPVAGPDDVLISVEAISIEGGDLINRRSTPPPHPSWIVGYAAAGAVIAVGANVRSRRVGDRVAAFNMQGSHAELWAVPAERTWLIPDGVEAAEAAVLPISFGTAHHCLFTRGMLRRGETVLIQAAAGGVGLAAVQLASQAGATVIAVASGTQRRSRLLELGADHVVDRAADNVVDSVRQLTRGADVDLVIDPVGTTLPASLSALAAEGRLVFVGNAGGGSLTVDLWPPMQSNQTLMGVFMGPLFARPAVRSSVDDMLQAVAAGRIRVVIDRVFPLANAAEAHEFAETAKPLGRIVMKP
;
A
#
# COMPACT_ATOMS: atom_id res chain seq x y z
N MET A 1 27.16 -2.00 5.39
CA MET A 1 26.16 -1.20 4.70
C MET A 1 25.60 -0.11 5.60
N LYS A 2 25.04 0.95 5.02
CA LYS A 2 24.24 1.93 5.75
C LYS A 2 22.78 1.48 5.85
N ALA A 3 22.16 1.75 7.00
CA ALA A 3 20.74 1.45 7.23
C ALA A 3 20.10 2.44 8.21
N ALA A 4 18.79 2.63 8.09
CA ALA A 4 17.99 3.34 9.06
C ALA A 4 17.43 2.33 10.09
N VAL A 5 17.94 2.39 11.30
CA VAL A 5 17.66 1.46 12.40
C VAL A 5 16.99 2.14 13.57
N TYR A 6 16.32 1.39 14.43
CA TYR A 6 15.81 1.87 15.71
C TYR A 6 15.96 0.81 16.82
N ASP A 7 16.05 1.26 18.06
CA ASP A 7 16.27 0.44 19.25
C ASP A 7 15.02 0.37 20.14
N ALA A 8 14.08 1.28 19.95
CA ALA A 8 12.79 1.35 20.65
C ALA A 8 11.75 1.98 19.73
N GLU A 9 10.49 1.59 19.92
CA GLU A 9 9.36 2.22 19.24
C GLU A 9 9.22 3.70 19.65
N GLY A 10 8.60 4.52 18.78
CA GLY A 10 8.38 5.93 19.11
C GLY A 10 8.13 6.82 17.91
N ALA A 11 8.34 8.12 18.09
CA ALA A 11 8.26 9.14 17.04
C ALA A 11 9.35 8.94 15.95
N PRO A 12 9.25 9.57 14.78
CA PRO A 12 10.21 9.39 13.68
C PRO A 12 11.68 9.55 14.08
N GLY A 13 11.99 10.41 15.04
CA GLY A 13 13.36 10.64 15.54
C GLY A 13 14.04 9.44 16.20
N VAL A 14 13.35 8.31 16.43
CA VAL A 14 13.99 7.07 16.90
C VAL A 14 14.85 6.41 15.81
N LEU A 15 14.60 6.75 14.52
CA LEU A 15 15.38 6.23 13.41
C LEU A 15 16.77 6.87 13.36
N LYS A 16 17.79 6.02 13.30
CA LYS A 16 19.20 6.39 13.25
C LYS A 16 19.83 5.84 11.97
N TYR A 17 20.54 6.66 11.22
CA TYR A 17 21.27 6.22 10.03
C TYR A 17 22.68 5.82 10.43
N VAL A 18 23.01 4.53 10.37
CA VAL A 18 24.25 3.96 10.92
C VAL A 18 24.88 2.92 10.00
N ASP A 19 26.17 2.64 10.20
CA ASP A 19 26.84 1.48 9.60
C ASP A 19 26.53 0.21 10.39
N ILE A 20 26.14 -0.82 9.67
CA ILE A 20 25.92 -2.17 10.21
C ILE A 20 26.56 -3.22 9.28
N PRO A 21 26.80 -4.45 9.73
CA PRO A 21 27.28 -5.53 8.87
C PRO A 21 26.37 -5.76 7.66
N ASP A 22 26.95 -6.11 6.55
CA ASP A 22 26.19 -6.49 5.35
C ASP A 22 25.41 -7.78 5.60
N PRO A 23 24.15 -7.89 5.13
CA PRO A 23 23.40 -9.12 5.23
C PRO A 23 23.95 -10.16 4.26
N VAL A 24 23.80 -11.44 4.61
CA VAL A 24 24.14 -12.56 3.77
C VAL A 24 22.86 -13.24 3.29
N ALA A 25 22.78 -13.52 1.99
CA ALA A 25 21.65 -14.27 1.43
C ALA A 25 21.63 -15.70 1.98
N GLY A 26 20.50 -16.11 2.54
CA GLY A 26 20.25 -17.51 2.89
C GLY A 26 20.14 -18.39 1.63
N PRO A 27 20.02 -19.73 1.79
CA PRO A 27 19.97 -20.65 0.65
C PRO A 27 18.85 -20.35 -0.37
N ASP A 28 17.72 -19.82 0.08
CA ASP A 28 16.54 -19.53 -0.73
C ASP A 28 16.34 -18.03 -1.01
N ASP A 29 17.31 -17.20 -0.57
CA ASP A 29 17.22 -15.74 -0.66
C ASP A 29 17.99 -15.18 -1.85
N VAL A 30 17.66 -13.97 -2.21
CA VAL A 30 18.50 -13.08 -3.02
C VAL A 30 18.98 -11.91 -2.15
N LEU A 31 20.19 -11.41 -2.44
CA LEU A 31 20.70 -10.15 -1.90
C LEU A 31 20.49 -9.06 -2.94
N ILE A 32 19.81 -8.01 -2.56
CA ILE A 32 19.47 -6.88 -3.41
C ILE A 32 20.31 -5.66 -3.02
N SER A 33 21.00 -5.06 -3.97
CA SER A 33 21.48 -3.68 -3.88
C SER A 33 20.29 -2.76 -4.11
N VAL A 34 19.85 -2.07 -3.06
CA VAL A 34 18.62 -1.29 -3.06
C VAL A 34 18.83 0.03 -3.80
N GLU A 35 17.92 0.35 -4.72
CA GLU A 35 17.91 1.61 -5.49
C GLU A 35 16.77 2.53 -5.05
N ALA A 36 15.68 1.96 -4.55
CA ALA A 36 14.53 2.70 -4.05
C ALA A 36 13.76 1.93 -2.98
N ILE A 37 13.26 2.62 -1.98
CA ILE A 37 12.53 2.10 -0.83
C ILE A 37 11.19 2.82 -0.78
N SER A 38 10.07 2.09 -0.75
CA SER A 38 8.74 2.68 -0.52
C SER A 38 8.43 2.68 0.97
N ILE A 39 8.09 3.84 1.54
CA ILE A 39 7.60 3.92 2.92
C ILE A 39 6.13 3.53 2.94
N GLU A 40 5.80 2.48 3.66
CA GLU A 40 4.44 1.94 3.75
C GLU A 40 3.74 2.36 5.05
N GLY A 41 2.40 2.34 5.06
CA GLY A 41 1.65 2.64 6.29
C GLY A 41 2.00 1.71 7.46
N GLY A 42 2.30 0.45 7.17
CA GLY A 42 2.77 -0.52 8.15
C GLY A 42 4.13 -0.18 8.76
N ASP A 43 5.04 0.44 7.99
CA ASP A 43 6.35 0.87 8.48
C ASP A 43 6.19 1.94 9.56
N LEU A 44 5.29 2.91 9.31
CA LEU A 44 4.98 3.98 10.26
C LEU A 44 4.35 3.44 11.55
N ILE A 45 3.40 2.49 11.41
CA ILE A 45 2.72 1.85 12.55
C ILE A 45 3.72 1.03 13.36
N ASN A 46 4.52 0.18 12.71
CA ASN A 46 5.49 -0.67 13.40
C ASN A 46 6.53 0.16 14.16
N ARG A 47 7.16 1.12 13.49
CA ARG A 47 8.12 2.00 14.15
C ARG A 47 7.52 2.72 15.35
N ARG A 48 6.25 3.16 15.26
CA ARG A 48 5.59 3.93 16.31
C ARG A 48 5.12 3.10 17.50
N SER A 49 4.68 1.86 17.26
CA SER A 49 3.83 1.13 18.21
C SER A 49 4.24 -0.33 18.44
N THR A 50 5.31 -0.80 17.81
CA THR A 50 5.76 -2.19 17.95
C THR A 50 7.21 -2.19 18.43
N PRO A 51 7.49 -2.70 19.65
CA PRO A 51 8.85 -2.85 20.12
C PRO A 51 9.70 -3.67 19.14
N PRO A 52 10.90 -3.19 18.78
CA PRO A 52 11.77 -3.97 17.90
C PRO A 52 12.22 -5.25 18.60
N PRO A 53 12.35 -6.38 17.88
CA PRO A 53 12.78 -7.66 18.48
C PRO A 53 14.19 -7.65 19.08
N HIS A 54 15.04 -6.76 18.58
CA HIS A 54 16.42 -6.55 19.05
C HIS A 54 16.90 -5.14 18.70
N PRO A 55 17.96 -4.63 19.32
CA PRO A 55 18.60 -3.37 18.94
C PRO A 55 19.02 -3.34 17.46
N SER A 56 19.09 -2.14 16.90
CA SER A 56 19.43 -1.89 15.49
C SER A 56 18.51 -2.59 14.50
N TRP A 57 17.22 -2.65 14.84
CA TRP A 57 16.19 -3.22 13.97
C TRP A 57 15.95 -2.35 12.76
N ILE A 58 15.89 -2.97 11.57
CA ILE A 58 15.57 -2.29 10.32
C ILE A 58 14.10 -2.50 9.99
N VAL A 59 13.33 -1.42 9.95
CA VAL A 59 11.95 -1.43 9.48
C VAL A 59 11.91 -1.48 7.95
N GLY A 60 10.74 -1.67 7.38
CA GLY A 60 10.49 -1.50 5.95
C GLY A 60 10.09 -2.75 5.23
N TYR A 61 9.03 -2.63 4.43
CA TYR A 61 8.37 -3.76 3.77
C TYR A 61 8.73 -3.89 2.30
N ALA A 62 9.02 -2.79 1.61
CA ALA A 62 9.13 -2.78 0.16
C ALA A 62 10.32 -1.97 -0.33
N ALA A 63 11.04 -2.54 -1.28
CA ALA A 63 12.11 -1.87 -2.01
C ALA A 63 12.24 -2.46 -3.42
N ALA A 64 13.03 -1.79 -4.25
CA ALA A 64 13.43 -2.25 -5.57
C ALA A 64 14.93 -2.00 -5.77
N GLY A 65 15.55 -2.83 -6.59
CA GLY A 65 16.98 -2.72 -6.89
C GLY A 65 17.49 -3.89 -7.71
N ALA A 66 18.82 -4.05 -7.74
CA ALA A 66 19.47 -5.09 -8.50
C ALA A 66 19.90 -6.27 -7.62
N VAL A 67 19.69 -7.49 -8.05
CA VAL A 67 20.19 -8.70 -7.39
C VAL A 67 21.71 -8.77 -7.55
N ILE A 68 22.45 -8.83 -6.44
CA ILE A 68 23.92 -8.89 -6.41
C ILE A 68 24.45 -10.26 -5.94
N ALA A 69 23.61 -11.06 -5.26
CA ALA A 69 23.92 -12.44 -4.92
C ALA A 69 22.64 -13.27 -4.86
N VAL A 70 22.77 -14.57 -5.06
CA VAL A 70 21.67 -15.55 -4.97
C VAL A 70 22.07 -16.73 -4.11
N GLY A 71 21.12 -17.23 -3.30
CA GLY A 71 21.31 -18.41 -2.49
C GLY A 71 21.41 -19.70 -3.32
N ALA A 72 21.98 -20.75 -2.70
CA ALA A 72 22.30 -21.99 -3.40
C ALA A 72 21.08 -22.71 -4.01
N ASN A 73 19.89 -22.52 -3.45
CA ASN A 73 18.65 -23.13 -3.93
C ASN A 73 17.90 -22.28 -4.97
N VAL A 74 18.26 -20.99 -5.12
CA VAL A 74 17.55 -20.06 -6.01
C VAL A 74 17.76 -20.42 -7.47
N ARG A 75 16.67 -20.59 -8.23
CA ARG A 75 16.67 -20.86 -9.68
C ARG A 75 15.85 -19.84 -10.46
N SER A 76 15.02 -19.05 -9.78
CA SER A 76 14.08 -18.09 -10.37
C SER A 76 14.66 -16.69 -10.55
N ARG A 77 15.85 -16.43 -10.03
CA ARG A 77 16.54 -15.15 -10.10
C ARG A 77 18.03 -15.37 -10.36
N ARG A 78 18.70 -14.36 -10.91
CA ARG A 78 20.15 -14.34 -11.17
C ARG A 78 20.72 -12.97 -10.82
N VAL A 79 22.03 -12.91 -10.62
CA VAL A 79 22.75 -11.66 -10.44
C VAL A 79 22.56 -10.77 -11.67
N GLY A 80 22.25 -9.49 -11.42
CA GLY A 80 21.93 -8.49 -12.43
C GLY A 80 20.43 -8.32 -12.70
N ASP A 81 19.56 -9.23 -12.24
CA ASP A 81 18.11 -9.04 -12.37
C ASP A 81 17.68 -7.81 -11.57
N ARG A 82 16.90 -6.92 -12.19
CA ARG A 82 16.22 -5.83 -11.49
C ARG A 82 14.91 -6.35 -10.89
N VAL A 83 14.72 -6.14 -9.60
CA VAL A 83 13.56 -6.69 -8.88
C VAL A 83 12.90 -5.66 -7.96
N ALA A 84 11.57 -5.70 -7.92
CA ALA A 84 10.79 -5.22 -6.78
C ALA A 84 10.69 -6.34 -5.75
N ALA A 85 10.66 -6.01 -4.48
CA ALA A 85 10.63 -7.00 -3.41
C ALA A 85 9.72 -6.58 -2.26
N PHE A 86 9.19 -7.60 -1.58
CA PHE A 86 8.44 -7.47 -0.33
C PHE A 86 9.00 -8.41 0.73
N ASN A 87 9.17 -7.91 1.95
CA ASN A 87 9.31 -8.72 3.15
C ASN A 87 8.72 -7.96 4.34
N MET A 88 8.58 -8.62 5.50
CA MET A 88 7.97 -7.99 6.68
C MET A 88 8.90 -6.99 7.40
N GLN A 89 10.15 -6.83 6.91
CA GLN A 89 11.17 -5.96 7.51
C GLN A 89 12.38 -5.79 6.59
N GLY A 90 13.24 -4.83 6.91
CA GLY A 90 14.61 -4.77 6.42
C GLY A 90 14.86 -3.90 5.21
N SER A 91 13.81 -3.32 4.58
CA SER A 91 14.00 -2.58 3.32
C SER A 91 14.69 -1.21 3.50
N HIS A 92 14.74 -0.65 4.72
CA HIS A 92 15.35 0.68 4.96
C HIS A 92 16.87 0.59 5.09
N ALA A 93 17.54 0.01 4.08
CA ALA A 93 18.96 -0.26 4.03
C ALA A 93 19.51 -0.20 2.59
N GLU A 94 20.81 -0.08 2.43
CA GLU A 94 21.49 -0.16 1.11
C GLU A 94 21.47 -1.57 0.52
N LEU A 95 21.50 -2.60 1.37
CA LEU A 95 21.46 -4.01 0.97
C LEU A 95 20.33 -4.71 1.70
N TRP A 96 19.63 -5.61 0.99
CA TRP A 96 18.50 -6.32 1.56
C TRP A 96 18.45 -7.78 1.12
N ALA A 97 18.52 -8.72 2.08
CA ALA A 97 18.34 -10.14 1.84
C ALA A 97 16.86 -10.51 1.98
N VAL A 98 16.28 -11.10 0.95
CA VAL A 98 14.86 -11.47 0.91
C VAL A 98 14.65 -12.81 0.22
N PRO A 99 13.63 -13.61 0.59
CA PRO A 99 13.25 -14.81 -0.14
C PRO A 99 13.01 -14.51 -1.62
N ALA A 100 13.63 -15.29 -2.50
CA ALA A 100 13.53 -15.10 -3.96
C ALA A 100 12.08 -15.15 -4.45
N GLU A 101 11.22 -15.92 -3.80
CA GLU A 101 9.78 -16.00 -4.08
C GLU A 101 9.00 -14.70 -3.76
N ARG A 102 9.58 -13.80 -2.96
CA ARG A 102 9.00 -12.50 -2.62
C ARG A 102 9.55 -11.36 -3.46
N THR A 103 10.06 -11.69 -4.63
CA THR A 103 10.57 -10.73 -5.61
C THR A 103 9.85 -10.84 -6.93
N TRP A 104 9.79 -9.74 -7.68
CA TRP A 104 9.17 -9.61 -9.01
C TRP A 104 10.16 -8.95 -9.95
N LEU A 105 10.31 -9.48 -11.16
CA LEU A 105 11.18 -8.86 -12.18
C LEU A 105 10.58 -7.51 -12.60
N ILE A 106 11.43 -6.49 -12.65
CA ILE A 106 11.02 -5.16 -13.11
C ILE A 106 11.12 -5.14 -14.64
N PRO A 107 10.03 -4.86 -15.36
CA PRO A 107 10.05 -4.68 -16.81
C PRO A 107 10.93 -3.49 -17.22
N ASP A 108 11.43 -3.55 -18.46
CA ASP A 108 12.13 -2.42 -19.06
C ASP A 108 11.25 -1.16 -19.08
N GLY A 109 11.84 -0.02 -18.80
CA GLY A 109 11.16 1.27 -18.76
C GLY A 109 10.43 1.60 -17.46
N VAL A 110 10.37 0.66 -16.48
CA VAL A 110 9.84 0.93 -15.13
C VAL A 110 10.98 1.36 -14.21
N GLU A 111 10.82 2.51 -13.59
CA GLU A 111 11.79 3.05 -12.64
C GLU A 111 11.77 2.28 -11.31
N ALA A 112 12.93 2.18 -10.65
CA ALA A 112 13.02 1.48 -9.36
C ALA A 112 12.09 2.09 -8.30
N ALA A 113 11.90 3.40 -8.30
CA ALA A 113 10.99 4.09 -7.38
C ALA A 113 9.53 3.68 -7.60
N GLU A 114 9.09 3.53 -8.84
CA GLU A 114 7.75 3.04 -9.16
C GLU A 114 7.59 1.56 -8.79
N ALA A 115 8.59 0.75 -9.12
CA ALA A 115 8.60 -0.68 -8.83
C ALA A 115 8.55 -0.97 -7.32
N ALA A 116 9.23 -0.18 -6.49
CA ALA A 116 9.21 -0.33 -5.04
C ALA A 116 7.81 -0.15 -4.42
N VAL A 117 6.97 0.69 -5.03
CA VAL A 117 5.60 0.99 -4.56
C VAL A 117 4.61 -0.12 -4.92
N LEU A 118 4.83 -0.82 -6.04
CA LEU A 118 3.83 -1.68 -6.66
C LEU A 118 3.38 -2.87 -5.80
N PRO A 119 4.26 -3.68 -5.19
CA PRO A 119 3.83 -4.86 -4.47
C PRO A 119 2.80 -4.54 -3.38
N ILE A 120 3.10 -3.56 -2.54
CA ILE A 120 2.22 -3.21 -1.41
C ILE A 120 0.99 -2.45 -1.90
N SER A 121 1.17 -1.32 -2.56
CA SER A 121 0.04 -0.44 -2.87
C SER A 121 -0.90 -1.06 -3.90
N PHE A 122 -0.39 -1.52 -5.03
CA PHE A 122 -1.22 -2.07 -6.10
C PHE A 122 -1.63 -3.52 -5.87
N GLY A 123 -0.73 -4.37 -5.35
CA GLY A 123 -1.07 -5.75 -5.00
C GLY A 123 -2.16 -5.81 -3.93
N THR A 124 -2.10 -4.92 -2.93
CA THR A 124 -3.15 -4.82 -1.91
C THR A 124 -4.47 -4.33 -2.51
N ALA A 125 -4.45 -3.25 -3.30
CA ALA A 125 -5.65 -2.72 -3.93
C ALA A 125 -6.33 -3.75 -4.85
N HIS A 126 -5.53 -4.45 -5.68
CA HIS A 126 -6.01 -5.52 -6.55
C HIS A 126 -6.69 -6.64 -5.75
N HIS A 127 -6.03 -7.11 -4.69
CA HIS A 127 -6.58 -8.17 -3.84
C HIS A 127 -7.90 -7.74 -3.15
N CYS A 128 -7.93 -6.50 -2.64
CA CYS A 128 -9.13 -5.95 -2.01
C CYS A 128 -10.30 -5.81 -2.98
N LEU A 129 -10.05 -5.29 -4.18
CA LEU A 129 -11.09 -5.06 -5.18
C LEU A 129 -11.61 -6.36 -5.79
N PHE A 130 -10.71 -7.22 -6.28
CA PHE A 130 -11.10 -8.33 -7.14
C PHE A 130 -11.18 -9.67 -6.41
N THR A 131 -10.22 -9.97 -5.53
CA THR A 131 -10.21 -11.28 -4.83
C THR A 131 -11.21 -11.30 -3.67
N ARG A 132 -11.22 -10.24 -2.84
CA ARG A 132 -12.10 -10.17 -1.67
C ARG A 132 -13.39 -9.43 -1.97
N GLY A 133 -13.30 -8.26 -2.58
CA GLY A 133 -14.45 -7.43 -2.91
C GLY A 133 -15.26 -7.94 -4.09
N MET A 134 -14.68 -8.80 -4.95
CA MET A 134 -15.35 -9.35 -6.15
C MET A 134 -16.04 -8.27 -6.98
N LEU A 135 -15.35 -7.12 -7.13
CA LEU A 135 -15.85 -5.96 -7.87
C LEU A 135 -16.26 -6.36 -9.29
N ARG A 136 -17.43 -5.93 -9.70
CA ARG A 136 -17.99 -6.19 -11.03
C ARG A 136 -18.13 -4.88 -11.81
N ARG A 137 -18.09 -4.99 -13.12
CA ARG A 137 -18.38 -3.87 -14.01
C ARG A 137 -19.78 -3.31 -13.74
N GLY A 138 -19.88 -1.99 -13.64
CA GLY A 138 -21.13 -1.27 -13.37
C GLY A 138 -21.49 -1.10 -11.90
N GLU A 139 -20.76 -1.76 -10.99
CA GLU A 139 -20.92 -1.51 -9.54
C GLU A 139 -20.34 -0.16 -9.14
N THR A 140 -20.83 0.38 -8.03
CA THR A 140 -20.29 1.60 -7.41
C THR A 140 -19.38 1.24 -6.25
N VAL A 141 -18.17 1.79 -6.22
CA VAL A 141 -17.19 1.57 -5.15
C VAL A 141 -16.83 2.87 -4.44
N LEU A 142 -16.88 2.83 -3.11
CA LEU A 142 -16.36 3.90 -2.24
C LEU A 142 -14.95 3.54 -1.79
N ILE A 143 -14.00 4.45 -1.97
CA ILE A 143 -12.60 4.25 -1.58
C ILE A 143 -12.24 5.28 -0.52
N GLN A 144 -12.07 4.82 0.73
CA GLN A 144 -11.59 5.65 1.83
C GLN A 144 -10.10 5.95 1.70
N ALA A 145 -9.65 7.10 2.19
CA ALA A 145 -8.25 7.57 2.10
C ALA A 145 -7.68 7.43 0.67
N ALA A 146 -8.45 7.83 -0.33
CA ALA A 146 -8.15 7.63 -1.75
C ALA A 146 -6.83 8.27 -2.21
N ALA A 147 -6.30 9.26 -1.51
CA ALA A 147 -5.01 9.91 -1.80
C ALA A 147 -3.78 9.15 -1.30
N GLY A 148 -3.95 8.08 -0.52
CA GLY A 148 -2.86 7.19 -0.08
C GLY A 148 -2.49 6.14 -1.14
N GLY A 149 -1.40 5.38 -0.92
CA GLY A 149 -0.91 4.41 -1.91
C GLY A 149 -1.95 3.38 -2.36
N VAL A 150 -2.57 2.67 -1.43
CA VAL A 150 -3.64 1.70 -1.74
C VAL A 150 -4.85 2.38 -2.37
N GLY A 151 -5.23 3.58 -1.88
CA GLY A 151 -6.37 4.33 -2.39
C GLY A 151 -6.18 4.76 -3.85
N LEU A 152 -5.03 5.35 -4.21
CA LEU A 152 -4.70 5.76 -5.58
C LEU A 152 -4.63 4.58 -6.55
N ALA A 153 -4.13 3.43 -6.08
CA ALA A 153 -4.14 2.20 -6.85
C ALA A 153 -5.58 1.70 -7.06
N ALA A 154 -6.39 1.67 -5.99
CA ALA A 154 -7.77 1.21 -6.05
C ALA A 154 -8.64 2.06 -6.99
N VAL A 155 -8.46 3.39 -6.98
CA VAL A 155 -9.16 4.31 -7.91
C VAL A 155 -8.90 3.91 -9.37
N GLN A 156 -7.63 3.76 -9.75
CA GLN A 156 -7.27 3.42 -11.12
C GLN A 156 -7.77 2.02 -11.53
N LEU A 157 -7.59 1.02 -10.67
CA LEU A 157 -7.98 -0.35 -10.96
C LEU A 157 -9.50 -0.51 -11.05
N ALA A 158 -10.26 0.13 -10.16
CA ALA A 158 -11.72 0.09 -10.18
C ALA A 158 -12.29 0.82 -11.41
N SER A 159 -11.74 1.98 -11.76
CA SER A 159 -12.12 2.71 -12.97
C SER A 159 -11.88 1.88 -14.22
N GLN A 160 -10.71 1.24 -14.36
CA GLN A 160 -10.41 0.35 -15.49
C GLN A 160 -11.32 -0.88 -15.55
N ALA A 161 -11.80 -1.37 -14.41
CA ALA A 161 -12.78 -2.45 -14.34
C ALA A 161 -14.19 -2.00 -14.78
N GLY A 162 -14.42 -0.70 -14.97
CA GLY A 162 -15.69 -0.12 -15.38
C GLY A 162 -16.69 0.03 -14.22
N ALA A 163 -16.18 0.22 -13.00
CA ALA A 163 -16.96 0.61 -11.84
C ALA A 163 -17.13 2.12 -11.77
N THR A 164 -18.20 2.60 -11.14
CA THR A 164 -18.34 4.00 -10.71
C THR A 164 -17.53 4.21 -9.43
N VAL A 165 -16.57 5.12 -9.45
CA VAL A 165 -15.61 5.31 -8.35
C VAL A 165 -15.92 6.58 -7.57
N ILE A 166 -16.25 6.44 -6.28
CA ILE A 166 -16.38 7.53 -5.32
C ILE A 166 -15.14 7.52 -4.42
N ALA A 167 -14.29 8.52 -4.55
CA ALA A 167 -13.05 8.65 -3.80
C ALA A 167 -13.23 9.60 -2.60
N VAL A 168 -12.74 9.24 -1.42
CA VAL A 168 -12.77 10.10 -0.23
C VAL A 168 -11.37 10.64 0.06
N ALA A 169 -11.23 11.96 -0.04
CA ALA A 169 -9.99 12.66 0.27
C ALA A 169 -10.31 14.11 0.65
N SER A 170 -9.34 14.85 1.20
CA SER A 170 -9.50 16.27 1.50
C SER A 170 -8.50 17.13 0.72
N GLY A 171 -8.97 18.31 0.29
CA GLY A 171 -8.15 19.30 -0.39
C GLY A 171 -8.24 19.27 -1.91
N THR A 172 -8.24 20.47 -2.49
CA THR A 172 -8.50 20.72 -3.92
C THR A 172 -7.51 19.99 -4.85
N GLN A 173 -6.22 20.03 -4.53
CA GLN A 173 -5.18 19.39 -5.34
C GLN A 173 -5.38 17.86 -5.42
N ARG A 174 -5.75 17.22 -4.30
CA ARG A 174 -6.03 15.77 -4.28
C ARG A 174 -7.28 15.44 -5.08
N ARG A 175 -8.32 16.29 -4.97
CA ARG A 175 -9.54 16.13 -5.77
C ARG A 175 -9.23 16.10 -7.26
N SER A 176 -8.51 17.09 -7.79
CA SER A 176 -8.16 17.14 -9.21
C SER A 176 -7.39 15.90 -9.65
N ARG A 177 -6.40 15.49 -8.85
CA ARG A 177 -5.58 14.31 -9.18
C ARG A 177 -6.36 13.00 -9.17
N LEU A 178 -7.29 12.83 -8.23
CA LEU A 178 -8.15 11.65 -8.17
C LEU A 178 -9.08 11.55 -9.37
N LEU A 179 -9.65 12.68 -9.82
CA LEU A 179 -10.45 12.73 -11.06
C LEU A 179 -9.61 12.37 -12.29
N GLU A 180 -8.38 12.89 -12.41
CA GLU A 180 -7.45 12.54 -13.49
C GLU A 180 -7.08 11.05 -13.51
N LEU A 181 -7.09 10.39 -12.35
CA LEU A 181 -6.77 8.98 -12.18
C LEU A 181 -7.98 8.05 -12.33
N GLY A 182 -9.16 8.60 -12.60
CA GLY A 182 -10.35 7.83 -12.92
C GLY A 182 -11.41 7.76 -11.83
N ALA A 183 -11.35 8.61 -10.80
CA ALA A 183 -12.50 8.78 -9.92
C ALA A 183 -13.62 9.53 -10.65
N ASP A 184 -14.85 9.05 -10.57
CA ASP A 184 -16.03 9.76 -11.09
C ASP A 184 -16.45 10.90 -10.15
N HIS A 185 -16.32 10.64 -8.84
CA HIS A 185 -16.67 11.60 -7.80
C HIS A 185 -15.60 11.63 -6.70
N VAL A 186 -15.41 12.81 -6.10
CA VAL A 186 -14.55 12.98 -4.93
C VAL A 186 -15.30 13.71 -3.83
N VAL A 187 -15.43 13.05 -2.68
CA VAL A 187 -16.04 13.61 -1.46
C VAL A 187 -14.94 14.18 -0.57
N ASP A 188 -15.08 15.44 -0.18
CA ASP A 188 -14.14 16.06 0.75
C ASP A 188 -14.57 15.80 2.20
N ARG A 189 -13.94 14.84 2.85
CA ARG A 189 -14.25 14.45 4.24
C ARG A 189 -14.04 15.56 5.27
N ALA A 190 -13.40 16.66 4.92
CA ALA A 190 -13.20 17.79 5.83
C ALA A 190 -14.36 18.78 5.79
N ALA A 191 -15.10 18.81 4.69
CA ALA A 191 -16.22 19.70 4.45
C ALA A 191 -17.58 18.97 4.49
N ASP A 192 -17.59 17.68 4.11
CA ASP A 192 -18.80 16.93 3.81
C ASP A 192 -19.00 15.74 4.77
N ASN A 193 -20.26 15.40 5.03
CA ASN A 193 -20.62 14.11 5.58
C ASN A 193 -20.54 13.06 4.45
N VAL A 194 -19.64 12.06 4.62
CA VAL A 194 -19.38 11.07 3.58
C VAL A 194 -20.63 10.24 3.24
N VAL A 195 -21.41 9.84 4.23
CA VAL A 195 -22.62 9.02 4.04
C VAL A 195 -23.69 9.80 3.27
N ASP A 196 -23.95 11.05 3.66
CA ASP A 196 -24.94 11.88 2.99
C ASP A 196 -24.52 12.20 1.55
N SER A 197 -23.22 12.47 1.32
CA SER A 197 -22.67 12.68 -0.01
C SER A 197 -22.80 11.45 -0.91
N VAL A 198 -22.52 10.25 -0.38
CA VAL A 198 -22.71 9.00 -1.10
C VAL A 198 -24.17 8.82 -1.48
N ARG A 199 -25.11 9.00 -0.56
CA ARG A 199 -26.56 8.89 -0.83
C ARG A 199 -27.02 9.87 -1.90
N GLN A 200 -26.51 11.10 -1.87
CA GLN A 200 -26.82 12.09 -2.89
C GLN A 200 -26.29 11.68 -4.26
N LEU A 201 -25.02 11.25 -4.35
CA LEU A 201 -24.37 10.85 -5.59
C LEU A 201 -25.01 9.60 -6.21
N THR A 202 -25.41 8.64 -5.38
CA THR A 202 -26.06 7.38 -5.79
C THR A 202 -27.58 7.47 -5.88
N ARG A 203 -28.17 8.65 -5.60
CA ARG A 203 -29.63 8.86 -5.55
C ARG A 203 -30.34 7.91 -4.58
N GLY A 204 -29.68 7.59 -3.46
CA GLY A 204 -30.19 6.71 -2.42
C GLY A 204 -29.94 5.21 -2.62
N ALA A 205 -29.23 4.82 -3.67
CA ALA A 205 -28.89 3.43 -3.90
C ALA A 205 -27.74 2.91 -3.00
N ASP A 206 -26.96 3.85 -2.40
CA ASP A 206 -25.72 3.57 -1.66
C ASP A 206 -24.65 2.87 -2.55
N VAL A 207 -23.57 2.29 -1.99
CA VAL A 207 -22.49 1.69 -2.78
C VAL A 207 -22.44 0.17 -2.64
N ASP A 208 -22.02 -0.53 -3.69
CA ASP A 208 -21.90 -2.00 -3.71
C ASP A 208 -20.68 -2.49 -2.95
N LEU A 209 -19.58 -1.71 -2.98
CA LEU A 209 -18.31 -2.07 -2.36
C LEU A 209 -17.68 -0.86 -1.66
N VAL A 210 -17.09 -1.10 -0.49
CA VAL A 210 -16.21 -0.13 0.18
C VAL A 210 -14.82 -0.74 0.36
N ILE A 211 -13.78 0.03 0.06
CA ILE A 211 -12.39 -0.27 0.43
C ILE A 211 -11.97 0.70 1.53
N ASP A 212 -11.66 0.18 2.72
CA ASP A 212 -11.35 0.96 3.90
C ASP A 212 -9.96 0.62 4.49
N PRO A 213 -8.91 1.42 4.21
CA PRO A 213 -7.61 1.28 4.82
C PRO A 213 -7.45 2.08 6.13
N VAL A 214 -8.50 2.76 6.59
CA VAL A 214 -8.43 3.72 7.71
C VAL A 214 -8.80 3.07 9.04
N GLY A 215 -9.82 2.23 9.04
CA GLY A 215 -10.32 1.56 10.23
C GLY A 215 -11.29 2.41 11.06
N THR A 216 -10.91 3.60 11.47
CA THR A 216 -11.81 4.52 12.21
C THR A 216 -13.00 5.01 11.37
N THR A 217 -12.98 4.80 10.07
CA THR A 217 -14.08 5.10 9.13
C THR A 217 -15.09 3.96 8.98
N LEU A 218 -14.86 2.79 9.56
CA LEU A 218 -15.70 1.61 9.42
C LEU A 218 -17.21 1.86 9.69
N PRO A 219 -17.64 2.62 10.74
CA PRO A 219 -19.05 2.88 10.94
C PRO A 219 -19.69 3.66 9.78
N ALA A 220 -19.02 4.68 9.27
CA ALA A 220 -19.50 5.46 8.13
C ALA A 220 -19.45 4.64 6.83
N SER A 221 -18.41 3.82 6.66
CA SER A 221 -18.25 2.91 5.52
C SER A 221 -19.39 1.88 5.45
N LEU A 222 -19.79 1.31 6.59
CA LEU A 222 -20.96 0.40 6.67
C LEU A 222 -22.27 1.12 6.38
N SER A 223 -22.44 2.35 6.90
CA SER A 223 -23.65 3.15 6.67
C SER A 223 -23.82 3.63 5.23
N ALA A 224 -22.73 3.65 4.44
CA ALA A 224 -22.74 4.01 3.03
C ALA A 224 -22.94 2.80 2.09
N LEU A 225 -22.92 1.57 2.63
CA LEU A 225 -23.13 0.34 1.86
C LEU A 225 -24.61 0.07 1.59
N ALA A 226 -24.90 -0.31 0.37
CA ALA A 226 -26.19 -0.88 -0.02
C ALA A 226 -26.51 -2.20 0.73
N ALA A 227 -27.76 -2.62 0.67
CA ALA A 227 -28.11 -3.99 1.08
C ALA A 227 -27.29 -5.00 0.26
N GLU A 228 -26.83 -6.07 0.92
CA GLU A 228 -25.92 -7.10 0.35
C GLU A 228 -24.55 -6.55 -0.12
N GLY A 229 -24.24 -5.28 0.19
CA GLY A 229 -22.96 -4.65 -0.10
C GLY A 229 -21.80 -5.30 0.64
N ARG A 230 -20.57 -5.04 0.15
CA ARG A 230 -19.32 -5.64 0.67
C ARG A 230 -18.38 -4.55 1.16
N LEU A 231 -17.86 -4.71 2.38
CA LEU A 231 -16.80 -3.85 2.91
C LEU A 231 -15.53 -4.66 3.08
N VAL A 232 -14.45 -4.23 2.45
CA VAL A 232 -13.10 -4.77 2.65
C VAL A 232 -12.28 -3.76 3.44
N PHE A 233 -11.93 -4.11 4.69
CA PHE A 233 -11.02 -3.28 5.48
C PHE A 233 -9.60 -3.86 5.46
N VAL A 234 -8.61 -2.97 5.27
CA VAL A 234 -7.22 -3.36 4.98
C VAL A 234 -6.24 -2.42 5.68
N GLY A 235 -6.25 -2.46 6.99
CA GLY A 235 -5.39 -1.63 7.81
C GLY A 235 -6.15 -0.82 8.86
N ASN A 236 -5.38 -0.09 9.64
CA ASN A 236 -5.86 0.79 10.70
C ASN A 236 -5.03 2.08 10.73
N ALA A 237 -4.95 2.76 9.58
CA ALA A 237 -4.16 4.00 9.46
C ALA A 237 -4.68 5.13 10.35
N GLY A 238 -5.97 5.10 10.70
CA GLY A 238 -6.57 6.04 11.65
C GLY A 238 -6.19 5.79 13.10
N GLY A 239 -5.66 4.59 13.42
CA GLY A 239 -5.32 4.16 14.77
C GLY A 239 -6.53 3.84 15.66
N GLY A 240 -6.28 3.45 16.91
CA GLY A 240 -7.32 3.17 17.87
C GLY A 240 -8.00 1.81 17.72
N SER A 241 -9.09 1.60 18.48
CA SER A 241 -9.86 0.37 18.48
C SER A 241 -10.79 0.31 17.27
N LEU A 242 -10.84 -0.85 16.61
CA LEU A 242 -11.78 -1.13 15.51
C LEU A 242 -13.10 -1.67 16.08
N THR A 243 -13.98 -0.76 16.48
CA THR A 243 -15.28 -1.12 17.05
C THR A 243 -16.41 -0.70 16.12
N VAL A 244 -17.31 -1.63 15.81
CA VAL A 244 -18.49 -1.41 14.98
C VAL A 244 -19.72 -2.08 15.61
N ASP A 245 -20.90 -1.45 15.44
CA ASP A 245 -22.16 -2.10 15.71
C ASP A 245 -22.50 -3.02 14.53
N LEU A 246 -22.65 -4.30 14.79
CA LEU A 246 -22.95 -5.31 13.76
C LEU A 246 -24.45 -5.52 13.53
N TRP A 247 -25.31 -4.84 14.28
CA TRP A 247 -26.75 -5.02 14.11
C TRP A 247 -27.29 -4.44 12.77
N PRO A 248 -26.97 -3.20 12.38
CA PRO A 248 -27.40 -2.66 11.08
C PRO A 248 -26.85 -3.45 9.87
N PRO A 249 -25.55 -3.81 9.81
CA PRO A 249 -25.00 -4.67 8.75
C PRO A 249 -25.73 -6.02 8.63
N MET A 250 -26.05 -6.65 9.74
CA MET A 250 -26.77 -7.92 9.74
C MET A 250 -28.19 -7.76 9.16
N GLN A 251 -28.90 -6.69 9.51
CA GLN A 251 -30.24 -6.41 8.97
C GLN A 251 -30.24 -6.13 7.46
N SER A 252 -29.11 -5.61 6.94
CA SER A 252 -28.90 -5.29 5.51
C SER A 252 -28.18 -6.40 4.74
N ASN A 253 -27.92 -7.55 5.35
CA ASN A 253 -27.16 -8.68 4.78
C ASN A 253 -25.78 -8.27 4.22
N GLN A 254 -25.13 -7.27 4.82
CA GLN A 254 -23.82 -6.77 4.39
C GLN A 254 -22.70 -7.75 4.76
N THR A 255 -21.63 -7.77 3.99
CA THR A 255 -20.45 -8.61 4.22
C THR A 255 -19.26 -7.76 4.64
N LEU A 256 -18.63 -8.08 5.78
CA LEU A 256 -17.38 -7.49 6.25
C LEU A 256 -16.23 -8.46 6.04
N MET A 257 -15.13 -7.99 5.42
CA MET A 257 -13.97 -8.81 5.12
C MET A 257 -12.68 -8.08 5.50
N GLY A 258 -11.88 -8.72 6.37
CA GLY A 258 -10.53 -8.24 6.68
C GLY A 258 -9.52 -8.73 5.65
N VAL A 259 -8.52 -7.89 5.38
CA VAL A 259 -7.35 -8.23 4.56
C VAL A 259 -6.08 -7.87 5.32
N PHE A 260 -5.20 -8.86 5.52
CA PHE A 260 -3.83 -8.67 5.97
C PHE A 260 -2.89 -9.28 4.92
N MET A 261 -2.23 -8.42 4.14
CA MET A 261 -1.53 -8.84 2.93
C MET A 261 -0.23 -9.59 3.17
N GLY A 262 0.46 -9.36 4.29
CA GLY A 262 1.78 -9.94 4.53
C GLY A 262 1.92 -11.42 4.15
N PRO A 263 1.12 -12.34 4.74
CA PRO A 263 1.17 -13.76 4.39
C PRO A 263 0.68 -14.08 2.98
N LEU A 264 -0.07 -13.18 2.35
CA LEU A 264 -0.71 -13.44 1.05
C LEU A 264 0.24 -13.22 -0.12
N PHE A 265 1.31 -12.42 0.04
CA PHE A 265 2.27 -12.15 -1.03
C PHE A 265 3.04 -13.40 -1.53
N ALA A 266 3.11 -14.45 -0.73
CA ALA A 266 3.68 -15.74 -1.16
C ALA A 266 2.70 -16.56 -2.04
N ARG A 267 1.41 -16.21 -2.10
CA ARG A 267 0.41 -16.96 -2.87
C ARG A 267 0.60 -16.73 -4.38
N PRO A 268 0.58 -17.77 -5.22
CA PRO A 268 0.79 -17.64 -6.66
C PRO A 268 -0.13 -16.60 -7.33
N ALA A 269 -1.42 -16.59 -6.99
CA ALA A 269 -2.37 -15.63 -7.56
C ALA A 269 -2.06 -14.17 -7.20
N VAL A 270 -1.58 -13.90 -5.97
CA VAL A 270 -1.17 -12.55 -5.57
C VAL A 270 0.14 -12.16 -6.26
N ARG A 271 1.07 -13.10 -6.39
CA ARG A 271 2.33 -12.86 -7.13
C ARG A 271 2.05 -12.49 -8.57
N SER A 272 1.21 -13.27 -9.27
CA SER A 272 0.80 -12.99 -10.64
C SER A 272 0.13 -11.63 -10.78
N SER A 273 -0.73 -11.23 -9.82
CA SER A 273 -1.35 -9.90 -9.90
C SER A 273 -0.34 -8.77 -9.77
N VAL A 274 0.74 -8.93 -9.00
CA VAL A 274 1.81 -7.92 -8.92
C VAL A 274 2.61 -7.87 -10.23
N ASP A 275 2.92 -9.04 -10.85
CA ASP A 275 3.54 -9.09 -12.18
C ASP A 275 2.68 -8.34 -13.21
N ASP A 276 1.36 -8.57 -13.22
CA ASP A 276 0.41 -7.89 -14.12
C ASP A 276 0.40 -6.37 -13.89
N MET A 277 0.52 -5.90 -12.64
CA MET A 277 0.59 -4.46 -12.33
C MET A 277 1.91 -3.85 -12.80
N LEU A 278 3.03 -4.56 -12.67
CA LEU A 278 4.33 -4.11 -13.22
C LEU A 278 4.24 -3.96 -14.74
N GLN A 279 3.65 -4.93 -15.44
CA GLN A 279 3.42 -4.85 -16.89
C GLN A 279 2.43 -3.72 -17.26
N ALA A 280 1.45 -3.44 -16.41
CA ALA A 280 0.50 -2.36 -16.64
C ALA A 280 1.16 -0.98 -16.51
N VAL A 281 2.12 -0.81 -15.59
CA VAL A 281 2.94 0.42 -15.50
C VAL A 281 3.84 0.56 -16.72
N ALA A 282 4.57 -0.50 -17.09
CA ALA A 282 5.41 -0.49 -18.30
C ALA A 282 4.64 -0.11 -19.57
N ALA A 283 3.38 -0.54 -19.66
CA ALA A 283 2.47 -0.20 -20.76
C ALA A 283 1.78 1.18 -20.61
N GLY A 284 2.05 1.94 -19.55
CA GLY A 284 1.43 3.24 -19.29
C GLY A 284 -0.07 3.19 -18.96
N ARG A 285 -0.61 2.01 -18.65
CA ARG A 285 -2.04 1.83 -18.32
C ARG A 285 -2.38 2.26 -16.92
N ILE A 286 -1.44 2.15 -15.97
CA ILE A 286 -1.56 2.64 -14.59
C ILE A 286 -0.35 3.52 -14.27
N ARG A 287 -0.51 4.41 -13.31
CA ARG A 287 0.53 5.36 -12.90
C ARG A 287 0.80 5.25 -11.42
N VAL A 288 2.08 5.12 -11.08
CA VAL A 288 2.52 5.21 -9.69
C VAL A 288 2.68 6.69 -9.33
N VAL A 289 2.01 7.12 -8.27
CA VAL A 289 2.10 8.50 -7.79
C VAL A 289 3.07 8.57 -6.63
N ILE A 290 4.20 9.23 -6.83
CA ILE A 290 5.22 9.50 -5.83
C ILE A 290 5.15 10.99 -5.51
N ASP A 291 4.90 11.32 -4.23
CA ASP A 291 4.83 12.70 -3.76
C ASP A 291 6.23 13.29 -3.58
N ARG A 292 7.10 12.54 -2.90
CA ARG A 292 8.45 13.01 -2.59
C ARG A 292 9.47 11.87 -2.48
N VAL A 293 10.70 12.19 -2.83
CA VAL A 293 11.86 11.30 -2.67
C VAL A 293 12.82 11.94 -1.66
N PHE A 294 13.29 11.13 -0.70
CA PHE A 294 14.27 11.50 0.32
C PHE A 294 15.53 10.64 0.18
N PRO A 295 16.69 11.12 0.63
CA PRO A 295 17.83 10.23 0.89
C PRO A 295 17.50 9.28 2.05
N LEU A 296 18.00 8.04 2.02
CA LEU A 296 17.87 7.09 3.14
C LEU A 296 18.45 7.66 4.44
N ALA A 297 19.51 8.46 4.35
CA ALA A 297 20.09 9.16 5.49
C ALA A 297 19.08 10.06 6.25
N ASN A 298 18.03 10.50 5.56
CA ASN A 298 16.96 11.33 6.12
C ASN A 298 15.69 10.51 6.45
N ALA A 299 15.82 9.22 6.78
CA ALA A 299 14.68 8.33 7.04
C ALA A 299 13.73 8.87 8.13
N ALA A 300 14.24 9.49 9.19
CA ALA A 300 13.43 10.12 10.23
C ALA A 300 12.54 11.24 9.65
N GLU A 301 13.12 12.15 8.84
CA GLU A 301 12.40 13.25 8.17
C GLU A 301 11.36 12.70 7.18
N ALA A 302 11.71 11.67 6.41
CA ALA A 302 10.82 11.02 5.46
C ALA A 302 9.58 10.40 6.15
N HIS A 303 9.79 9.72 7.29
CA HIS A 303 8.71 9.18 8.12
C HIS A 303 7.84 10.28 8.73
N GLU A 304 8.44 11.35 9.25
CA GLU A 304 7.72 12.51 9.77
C GLU A 304 6.85 13.16 8.68
N PHE A 305 7.42 13.37 7.51
CA PHE A 305 6.68 13.90 6.36
C PHE A 305 5.51 12.98 5.97
N ALA A 306 5.71 11.66 5.92
CA ALA A 306 4.66 10.71 5.60
C ALA A 306 3.49 10.74 6.60
N GLU A 307 3.77 11.00 7.89
CA GLU A 307 2.75 11.09 8.95
C GLU A 307 2.03 12.44 8.99
N THR A 308 2.74 13.56 8.77
CA THR A 308 2.22 14.89 9.08
C THR A 308 1.78 15.70 7.85
N ALA A 309 2.49 15.56 6.71
CA ALA A 309 2.24 16.37 5.53
C ALA A 309 1.02 15.95 4.71
N LYS A 310 0.42 14.79 5.05
CA LYS A 310 -0.70 14.21 4.30
C LYS A 310 -0.37 14.13 2.80
N PRO A 311 0.65 13.37 2.39
CA PRO A 311 1.12 13.34 1.01
C PRO A 311 0.03 12.87 0.02
N LEU A 312 0.20 13.24 -1.25
CA LEU A 312 -0.58 12.71 -2.35
C LEU A 312 0.22 11.60 -3.04
N GLY A 313 0.04 10.37 -2.62
CA GLY A 313 0.80 9.22 -3.13
C GLY A 313 1.82 8.70 -2.12
N ARG A 314 2.89 8.13 -2.64
CA ARG A 314 3.92 7.46 -1.83
C ARG A 314 5.12 8.35 -1.58
N ILE A 315 5.77 8.10 -0.46
CA ILE A 315 7.08 8.64 -0.15
C ILE A 315 8.10 7.54 -0.43
N VAL A 316 9.15 7.90 -1.14
CA VAL A 316 10.23 6.99 -1.51
C VAL A 316 11.53 7.48 -0.89
N MET A 317 12.37 6.56 -0.44
CA MET A 317 13.76 6.86 -0.07
C MET A 317 14.71 6.22 -1.07
N LYS A 318 15.88 6.83 -1.23
CA LYS A 318 17.01 6.29 -2.02
C LYS A 318 18.24 6.20 -1.13
N PRO A 319 18.97 5.07 -1.15
CA PRO A 319 20.28 4.97 -0.51
C PRO A 319 21.30 5.99 -0.96
#